data_cd7f16240ca8afa9b38e3b45fd50389a
#
_entry.id   cd7f16240ca8afa9b38e3b45fd50389a
#
_cell.length_a   1.000
_cell.length_b   1.000
_cell.length_c   1.000
_cell.angle_alpha   90.00
_cell.angle_beta   90.00
_cell.angle_gamma   90.00
#
_symmetry.space_group_name_H-M   'P 1'
#
loop_
_entity.id
_entity.type
_entity.pdbx_description
1 polymer ?
#
loop_
_entity_poly.entity_id
_entity_poly.type
_entity_poly.pdbx_seq_one_letter_code
_entity_poly.pdbx_strand_id
1 'polypeptide(L)'
;MIEKNEILIAAKNLNLSPDTVEKDYVLGWMLHGIGGHKSTNKWAFKGGTSLKKCFFETFRFSEDLDYTLTDNSQLDSEFLVGVFSTIADSLNESVGIDFFPEKFKFKVIDKGNGNFSAQGKIHYNGPLNRKNGVATIKLDLTTDEILVLNTVSRKIQHPYTDEPKQGIYANCYAFEEVVAEKIRALAQRIRPRDLYDVVHFFRNREMIGNPQLVYNVLGQKCAFKGMDIPTFEYIENHEKIDELEPQWDNMLTHQLPSLPPMNSFWADLEPFFDWLKGQLEVEKLVPASIVSGDVFQVGRYGYIADDVSGLNKIQFAAANRVCIKLRYSDKTRIVEPLSFRINTKTGNKLFYGYERDAEHPKAYSVSKIQSVEITNIPYTEKYPVEISATGSISMPPIRKAVASRVSSLTRPSKRYSSSGGYPYKILCPICQKTFSRKRVSDTKLNKHKNQYGGACSGRRGYVV
;
A
#
# COMPACT_ATOMS: atom_id res chain seq x y z
N MET A 1 14.03 23.06 3.05
CA MET A 1 13.01 22.54 4.00
C MET A 1 11.89 23.55 4.16
N ILE A 2 10.63 23.10 4.18
CA ILE A 2 9.48 23.98 4.41
C ILE A 2 9.48 24.59 5.81
N GLU A 3 8.71 25.66 5.97
CA GLU A 3 8.56 26.33 7.26
C GLU A 3 7.64 25.52 8.21
N LYS A 4 7.91 25.65 9.52
CA LYS A 4 7.07 25.00 10.57
C LYS A 4 5.59 25.32 10.42
N ASN A 5 5.26 26.57 10.03
CA ASN A 5 3.87 27.02 9.87
C ASN A 5 3.14 26.21 8.78
N GLU A 6 3.83 25.78 7.74
CA GLU A 6 3.26 24.93 6.68
C GLU A 6 2.78 23.59 7.25
N ILE A 7 3.58 22.94 8.10
CA ILE A 7 3.19 21.72 8.80
C ILE A 7 1.96 21.94 9.69
N LEU A 8 1.92 23.06 10.43
CA LEU A 8 0.79 23.36 11.33
C LEU A 8 -0.52 23.60 10.57
N ILE A 9 -0.46 24.32 9.44
CA ILE A 9 -1.61 24.54 8.57
C ILE A 9 -2.10 23.21 7.97
N ALA A 10 -1.18 22.42 7.44
CA ALA A 10 -1.52 21.11 6.88
C ALA A 10 -2.15 20.18 7.93
N ALA A 11 -1.60 20.14 9.14
CA ALA A 11 -2.13 19.33 10.24
C ALA A 11 -3.57 19.75 10.63
N LYS A 12 -3.82 21.06 10.71
CA LYS A 12 -5.15 21.61 10.95
C LYS A 12 -6.14 21.22 9.84
N ASN A 13 -5.74 21.39 8.58
CA ASN A 13 -6.60 21.11 7.43
C ASN A 13 -6.95 19.63 7.33
N LEU A 14 -6.01 18.74 7.69
CA LEU A 14 -6.19 17.28 7.68
C LEU A 14 -6.81 16.73 8.97
N ASN A 15 -7.00 17.56 10.01
CA ASN A 15 -7.41 17.13 11.36
C ASN A 15 -6.49 16.01 11.91
N LEU A 16 -5.17 16.19 11.75
CA LEU A 16 -4.14 15.27 12.20
C LEU A 16 -3.13 15.95 13.12
N SER A 17 -2.32 15.15 13.84
CA SER A 17 -1.24 15.71 14.64
C SER A 17 -0.15 16.33 13.74
N PRO A 18 0.48 17.44 14.14
CA PRO A 18 1.64 17.99 13.43
C PRO A 18 2.76 16.97 13.24
N ASP A 19 2.94 16.04 14.19
CA ASP A 19 3.96 14.98 14.13
C ASP A 19 3.70 14.00 12.99
N THR A 20 2.44 13.61 12.76
CA THR A 20 2.04 12.75 11.63
C THR A 20 2.34 13.43 10.29
N VAL A 21 2.03 14.71 10.18
CA VAL A 21 2.23 15.48 8.93
C VAL A 21 3.73 15.72 8.68
N GLU A 22 4.50 16.09 9.70
CA GLU A 22 5.96 16.23 9.56
C GLU A 22 6.60 14.93 9.12
N LYS A 23 6.17 13.80 9.71
CA LYS A 23 6.69 12.50 9.32
C LYS A 23 6.36 12.18 7.86
N ASP A 24 5.14 12.46 7.39
CA ASP A 24 4.75 12.30 5.98
C ASP A 24 5.62 13.15 5.05
N TYR A 25 5.94 14.37 5.44
CA TYR A 25 6.86 15.25 4.71
C TYR A 25 8.26 14.64 4.59
N VAL A 26 8.85 14.23 5.72
CA VAL A 26 10.22 13.68 5.75
C VAL A 26 10.29 12.32 5.04
N LEU A 27 9.22 11.50 5.13
CA LEU A 27 9.10 10.26 4.35
C LEU A 27 9.15 10.53 2.83
N GLY A 28 8.53 11.60 2.36
CA GLY A 28 8.59 11.99 0.94
C GLY A 28 10.01 12.27 0.49
N TRP A 29 10.78 13.01 1.26
CA TRP A 29 12.18 13.30 0.96
C TRP A 29 13.09 12.07 1.10
N MET A 30 12.84 11.21 2.09
CA MET A 30 13.56 9.94 2.21
C MET A 30 13.31 9.04 1.00
N LEU A 31 12.08 8.98 0.49
CA LEU A 31 11.75 8.26 -0.76
C LEU A 31 12.49 8.85 -1.96
N HIS A 32 12.66 10.19 -2.02
CA HIS A 32 13.48 10.85 -3.05
C HIS A 32 14.94 10.38 -2.98
N GLY A 33 15.53 10.39 -1.79
CA GLY A 33 16.89 9.92 -1.57
C GLY A 33 17.10 8.45 -1.93
N ILE A 34 16.18 7.58 -1.48
CA ILE A 34 16.23 6.14 -1.80
C ILE A 34 16.09 5.89 -3.31
N GLY A 35 15.16 6.58 -3.97
CA GLY A 35 14.95 6.45 -5.42
C GLY A 35 16.11 6.96 -6.26
N GLY A 36 16.86 7.96 -5.78
CA GLY A 36 18.02 8.54 -6.45
C GLY A 36 19.34 7.81 -6.21
N HIS A 37 19.45 7.01 -5.16
CA HIS A 37 20.71 6.36 -4.79
C HIS A 37 20.92 5.05 -5.58
N LYS A 38 22.14 4.83 -6.12
CA LYS A 38 22.45 3.72 -7.02
C LYS A 38 22.19 2.33 -6.42
N SER A 39 22.45 2.16 -5.13
CA SER A 39 22.29 0.86 -4.45
C SER A 39 20.86 0.54 -4.08
N THR A 40 19.97 1.54 -4.00
CA THR A 40 18.60 1.38 -3.46
C THR A 40 17.50 1.58 -4.49
N ASN A 41 17.81 2.13 -5.66
CA ASN A 41 16.83 2.48 -6.68
C ASN A 41 16.05 1.28 -7.27
N LYS A 42 16.56 0.06 -7.06
CA LYS A 42 15.89 -1.20 -7.47
C LYS A 42 15.07 -1.83 -6.34
N TRP A 43 15.15 -1.31 -5.12
CA TRP A 43 14.34 -1.81 -4.03
C TRP A 43 12.86 -1.62 -4.33
N ALA A 44 12.05 -2.62 -4.01
CA ALA A 44 10.63 -2.59 -4.28
C ALA A 44 9.86 -2.03 -3.07
N PHE A 45 9.42 -0.79 -3.15
CA PHE A 45 8.64 -0.12 -2.12
C PHE A 45 7.25 -0.73 -1.98
N LYS A 46 6.83 -1.02 -0.76
CA LYS A 46 5.56 -1.67 -0.43
C LYS A 46 4.92 -1.11 0.84
N GLY A 47 3.94 -1.81 1.37
CA GLY A 47 3.33 -1.48 2.66
C GLY A 47 2.32 -0.33 2.61
N GLY A 48 1.89 0.13 3.79
CA GLY A 48 0.88 1.18 3.93
C GLY A 48 1.31 2.53 3.37
N THR A 49 2.59 2.87 3.54
CA THR A 49 3.13 4.13 3.03
C THR A 49 3.17 4.16 1.50
N SER A 50 3.42 3.02 0.83
CA SER A 50 3.32 2.96 -0.63
C SER A 50 1.90 3.18 -1.13
N LEU A 51 0.89 2.67 -0.41
CA LEU A 51 -0.52 2.94 -0.74
C LEU A 51 -0.86 4.41 -0.64
N LYS A 52 -0.48 5.08 0.45
CA LYS A 52 -0.71 6.51 0.65
C LYS A 52 0.07 7.37 -0.34
N LYS A 53 1.33 7.05 -0.59
CA LYS A 53 2.21 7.88 -1.43
C LYS A 53 2.03 7.64 -2.93
N CYS A 54 1.70 6.40 -3.35
CA CYS A 54 1.73 6.02 -4.76
C CYS A 54 0.34 5.78 -5.39
N PHE A 55 -0.72 5.53 -4.58
CA PHE A 55 -1.99 5.04 -5.12
C PHE A 55 -3.22 5.83 -4.66
N PHE A 56 -3.29 6.29 -3.41
CA PHE A 56 -4.51 6.92 -2.88
C PHE A 56 -4.24 8.24 -2.16
N GLU A 57 -4.84 9.32 -2.59
CA GLU A 57 -4.81 10.59 -1.84
C GLU A 57 -5.54 10.49 -0.49
N THR A 58 -6.64 9.74 -0.48
CA THR A 58 -7.55 9.62 0.68
C THR A 58 -7.17 8.51 1.64
N PHE A 59 -6.03 7.84 1.42
CA PHE A 59 -5.62 6.72 2.26
C PHE A 59 -5.20 7.17 3.66
N ARG A 60 -5.28 6.25 4.62
CA ARG A 60 -4.74 6.48 5.95
C ARG A 60 -3.25 6.81 5.90
N PHE A 61 -2.80 7.67 6.79
CA PHE A 61 -1.38 7.93 6.93
C PHE A 61 -0.64 6.69 7.43
N SER A 62 0.61 6.58 7.05
CA SER A 62 1.50 5.48 7.43
C SER A 62 2.89 6.05 7.71
N GLU A 63 3.63 5.41 8.60
CA GLU A 63 4.80 6.01 9.22
C GLU A 63 6.11 5.26 8.94
N ASP A 64 6.01 4.05 8.40
CA ASP A 64 7.13 3.14 8.19
C ASP A 64 7.44 3.03 6.68
N LEU A 65 8.69 2.78 6.32
CA LEU A 65 9.10 2.48 4.95
C LEU A 65 9.42 0.99 4.82
N ASP A 66 8.61 0.29 4.06
CA ASP A 66 8.73 -1.15 3.82
C ASP A 66 9.29 -1.41 2.42
N TYR A 67 10.33 -2.25 2.32
CA TYR A 67 10.92 -2.62 1.04
C TYR A 67 11.17 -4.12 0.94
N THR A 68 10.97 -4.65 -0.27
CA THR A 68 11.49 -5.95 -0.65
C THR A 68 12.75 -5.77 -1.52
N LEU A 69 13.79 -6.47 -1.15
CA LEU A 69 15.08 -6.51 -1.83
C LEU A 69 15.23 -7.87 -2.53
N THR A 70 15.93 -7.89 -3.65
CA THR A 70 16.26 -9.12 -4.38
C THR A 70 17.70 -9.58 -4.18
N ASP A 71 18.51 -8.76 -3.50
CA ASP A 71 19.92 -9.00 -3.23
C ASP A 71 20.18 -9.08 -1.74
N ASN A 72 20.45 -10.30 -1.25
CA ASN A 72 20.71 -10.56 0.17
C ASN A 72 21.99 -9.87 0.69
N SER A 73 22.95 -9.60 -0.18
CA SER A 73 24.22 -8.94 0.22
C SER A 73 24.00 -7.50 0.72
N GLN A 74 22.88 -6.90 0.36
CA GLN A 74 22.52 -5.56 0.79
C GLN A 74 21.89 -5.52 2.20
N LEU A 75 21.52 -6.67 2.77
CA LEU A 75 21.05 -6.77 4.15
C LEU A 75 22.20 -6.98 5.13
N ASP A 76 23.14 -6.04 5.09
CA ASP A 76 24.25 -5.90 6.00
C ASP A 76 24.19 -4.57 6.76
N SER A 77 24.48 -4.60 8.07
CA SER A 77 24.30 -3.43 8.93
C SER A 77 25.22 -2.26 8.56
N GLU A 78 26.49 -2.54 8.24
CA GLU A 78 27.47 -1.50 7.89
C GLU A 78 27.16 -0.91 6.52
N PHE A 79 26.81 -1.76 5.55
CA PHE A 79 26.35 -1.32 4.24
C PHE A 79 25.12 -0.40 4.35
N LEU A 80 24.10 -0.80 5.13
CA LEU A 80 22.87 0.00 5.29
C LEU A 80 23.16 1.34 5.99
N VAL A 81 23.97 1.36 7.05
CA VAL A 81 24.39 2.62 7.69
C VAL A 81 25.11 3.53 6.70
N GLY A 82 26.05 3.02 5.91
CA GLY A 82 26.79 3.80 4.91
C GLY A 82 25.89 4.38 3.83
N VAL A 83 24.98 3.58 3.28
CA VAL A 83 24.00 4.01 2.27
C VAL A 83 23.08 5.11 2.80
N PHE A 84 22.48 4.91 3.99
CA PHE A 84 21.57 5.90 4.55
C PHE A 84 22.28 7.14 5.07
N SER A 85 23.54 7.06 5.48
CA SER A 85 24.35 8.24 5.78
C SER A 85 24.58 9.09 4.52
N THR A 86 24.94 8.47 3.39
CA THR A 86 25.10 9.19 2.12
C THR A 86 23.78 9.84 1.65
N ILE A 87 22.64 9.15 1.81
CA ILE A 87 21.32 9.71 1.50
C ILE A 87 21.03 10.89 2.43
N ALA A 88 21.29 10.75 3.73
CA ALA A 88 21.06 11.78 4.73
C ALA A 88 21.86 13.06 4.44
N ASP A 89 23.15 12.92 4.12
CA ASP A 89 24.02 14.05 3.76
C ASP A 89 23.50 14.79 2.53
N SER A 90 23.13 14.04 1.47
CA SER A 90 22.55 14.62 0.25
C SER A 90 21.22 15.35 0.50
N LEU A 91 20.35 14.81 1.38
CA LEU A 91 19.10 15.46 1.75
C LEU A 91 19.30 16.68 2.66
N ASN A 92 20.29 16.65 3.55
CA ASN A 92 20.66 17.82 4.35
C ASN A 92 21.15 18.96 3.44
N GLU A 93 22.04 18.67 2.50
CA GLU A 93 22.56 19.67 1.53
C GLU A 93 21.46 20.25 0.63
N SER A 94 20.56 19.40 0.12
CA SER A 94 19.56 19.82 -0.88
C SER A 94 18.30 20.45 -0.28
N VAL A 95 17.89 20.00 0.90
CA VAL A 95 16.59 20.35 1.51
C VAL A 95 16.74 20.98 2.91
N GLY A 96 17.85 20.74 3.59
CA GLY A 96 18.11 21.25 4.94
C GLY A 96 17.40 20.47 6.05
N ILE A 97 17.07 19.18 5.82
CA ILE A 97 16.59 18.30 6.90
C ILE A 97 17.80 17.75 7.63
N ASP A 98 17.84 17.93 8.94
CA ASP A 98 18.92 17.39 9.76
C ASP A 98 18.69 15.92 10.06
N PHE A 99 19.63 15.09 9.65
CA PHE A 99 19.67 13.68 10.04
C PHE A 99 20.84 13.44 10.99
N PHE A 100 20.78 12.35 11.76
CA PHE A 100 21.78 12.01 12.76
C PHE A 100 22.38 10.63 12.45
N PRO A 101 23.31 10.51 11.46
CA PRO A 101 23.88 9.25 11.02
C PRO A 101 24.55 8.44 12.15
N GLU A 102 25.12 9.12 13.14
CA GLU A 102 25.73 8.49 14.33
C GLU A 102 24.74 7.70 15.20
N LYS A 103 23.43 7.96 15.00
CA LYS A 103 22.33 7.25 15.71
C LYS A 103 21.67 6.18 14.84
N PHE A 104 22.04 6.06 13.56
CA PHE A 104 21.44 5.07 12.67
C PHE A 104 21.82 3.66 13.12
N LYS A 105 20.81 2.80 13.22
CA LYS A 105 21.00 1.40 13.63
C LYS A 105 20.14 0.51 12.76
N PHE A 106 20.75 -0.54 12.23
CA PHE A 106 20.07 -1.59 11.49
C PHE A 106 20.29 -2.92 12.20
N LYS A 107 19.19 -3.58 12.57
CA LYS A 107 19.22 -4.93 13.14
C LYS A 107 18.88 -5.90 12.03
N VAL A 108 19.86 -6.66 11.58
CA VAL A 108 19.67 -7.74 10.59
C VAL A 108 19.25 -9.00 11.32
N ILE A 109 18.26 -9.69 10.77
CA ILE A 109 17.63 -10.89 11.33
C ILE A 109 17.62 -11.95 10.24
N ASP A 110 18.25 -13.10 10.51
CA ASP A 110 18.17 -14.29 9.67
C ASP A 110 16.76 -14.90 9.78
N LYS A 111 16.09 -15.09 8.65
CA LYS A 111 14.76 -15.71 8.53
C LYS A 111 14.82 -17.19 8.17
N GLY A 112 16.02 -17.72 7.98
CA GLY A 112 16.24 -19.06 7.48
C GLY A 112 16.18 -19.16 5.96
N ASN A 113 16.60 -20.32 5.44
CA ASN A 113 16.64 -20.61 4.00
C ASN A 113 17.39 -19.58 3.13
N GLY A 114 18.33 -18.81 3.73
CA GLY A 114 19.06 -17.76 3.05
C GLY A 114 18.31 -16.44 2.90
N ASN A 115 17.18 -16.29 3.55
CA ASN A 115 16.40 -15.04 3.58
C ASN A 115 16.74 -14.23 4.83
N PHE A 116 16.73 -12.91 4.69
CA PHE A 116 17.05 -11.97 5.73
C PHE A 116 16.00 -10.86 5.83
N SER A 117 15.96 -10.21 6.98
CA SER A 117 15.27 -8.92 7.13
C SER A 117 16.15 -7.96 7.92
N ALA A 118 15.99 -6.67 7.71
CA ALA A 118 16.64 -5.65 8.52
C ALA A 118 15.62 -4.63 9.00
N GLN A 119 15.69 -4.30 10.28
CA GLN A 119 14.92 -3.23 10.88
C GLN A 119 15.83 -2.04 11.18
N GLY A 120 15.52 -0.91 10.55
CA GLY A 120 16.28 0.32 10.68
C GLY A 120 15.51 1.43 11.38
N LYS A 121 16.25 2.34 12.02
CA LYS A 121 15.74 3.60 12.57
C LYS A 121 16.61 4.75 12.09
N ILE A 122 16.02 5.67 11.34
CA ILE A 122 16.63 6.88 10.86
C ILE A 122 16.16 8.04 11.73
N HIS A 123 17.08 8.68 12.41
CA HIS A 123 16.79 9.80 13.30
C HIS A 123 16.91 11.12 12.55
N TYR A 124 15.94 12.02 12.74
CA TYR A 124 15.91 13.31 12.06
C TYR A 124 15.35 14.43 12.94
N ASN A 125 15.66 15.67 12.55
CA ASN A 125 15.01 16.88 13.01
C ASN A 125 14.43 17.60 11.79
N GLY A 126 13.11 17.70 11.71
CA GLY A 126 12.37 18.27 10.61
C GLY A 126 11.87 19.69 10.88
N PRO A 127 10.88 20.19 10.10
CA PRO A 127 10.35 21.55 10.18
C PRO A 127 9.82 21.96 11.56
N LEU A 128 9.33 21.02 12.38
CA LEU A 128 8.84 21.33 13.74
C LEU A 128 9.95 21.73 14.70
N ASN A 129 11.21 21.40 14.39
CA ASN A 129 12.40 21.74 15.15
C ASN A 129 12.24 21.49 16.66
N ARG A 130 12.09 20.22 17.03
CA ARG A 130 11.82 19.80 18.40
C ARG A 130 13.00 20.05 19.30
N LYS A 131 12.78 20.80 20.39
CA LYS A 131 13.82 21.06 21.40
C LYS A 131 14.16 19.81 22.25
N ASN A 132 13.18 18.94 22.47
CA ASN A 132 13.30 17.77 23.32
C ASN A 132 12.94 16.51 22.55
N GLY A 133 13.94 15.80 22.03
CA GLY A 133 13.77 14.54 21.34
C GLY A 133 13.96 14.62 19.82
N VAL A 134 14.32 13.49 19.26
CA VAL A 134 14.59 13.33 17.84
C VAL A 134 13.53 12.41 17.26
N ALA A 135 12.92 12.83 16.16
CA ALA A 135 11.94 12.01 15.48
C ALA A 135 12.62 10.86 14.72
N THR A 136 11.87 9.80 14.43
CA THR A 136 12.42 8.63 13.76
C THR A 136 11.52 8.16 12.62
N ILE A 137 12.14 7.78 11.51
CA ILE A 137 11.56 6.94 10.48
C ILE A 137 11.99 5.50 10.74
N LYS A 138 11.07 4.56 10.69
CA LYS A 138 11.38 3.13 10.70
C LYS A 138 11.48 2.61 9.28
N LEU A 139 12.42 1.69 9.08
CA LEU A 139 12.59 0.95 7.83
C LEU A 139 12.49 -0.54 8.11
N ASP A 140 11.68 -1.21 7.31
CA ASP A 140 11.59 -2.67 7.29
C ASP A 140 12.00 -3.18 5.91
N LEU A 141 13.18 -3.79 5.84
CA LEU A 141 13.79 -4.31 4.63
C LEU A 141 13.77 -5.84 4.67
N THR A 142 13.42 -6.49 3.58
CA THR A 142 13.34 -7.96 3.58
C THR A 142 13.67 -8.56 2.21
N THR A 143 14.31 -9.72 2.22
CA THR A 143 14.41 -10.63 1.07
C THR A 143 13.52 -11.87 1.25
N ASP A 144 12.80 -11.98 2.38
CA ASP A 144 11.87 -13.07 2.67
C ASP A 144 10.48 -12.79 2.08
N GLU A 145 10.44 -12.30 0.83
CA GLU A 145 9.20 -12.06 0.07
C GLU A 145 9.44 -12.34 -1.42
N ILE A 146 8.46 -12.89 -2.09
CA ILE A 146 8.49 -13.08 -3.54
C ILE A 146 7.88 -11.85 -4.25
N LEU A 147 8.56 -11.37 -5.30
CA LEU A 147 8.02 -10.44 -6.27
C LEU A 147 7.41 -11.23 -7.42
N VAL A 148 6.08 -11.24 -7.49
CA VAL A 148 5.33 -11.99 -8.51
C VAL A 148 5.18 -11.18 -9.79
N LEU A 149 4.94 -9.88 -9.64
CA LEU A 149 4.80 -8.94 -10.74
C LEU A 149 6.04 -8.02 -10.84
N ASN A 150 6.29 -7.51 -12.03
CA ASN A 150 7.31 -6.48 -12.19
C ASN A 150 6.95 -5.24 -11.38
N THR A 151 7.94 -4.68 -10.71
CA THR A 151 7.80 -3.38 -10.05
C THR A 151 7.45 -2.27 -11.03
N VAL A 152 6.84 -1.21 -10.53
CA VAL A 152 6.44 -0.05 -11.34
C VAL A 152 7.04 1.22 -10.75
N SER A 153 7.52 2.11 -11.62
CA SER A 153 7.93 3.44 -11.19
C SER A 153 6.69 4.33 -11.07
N ARG A 154 6.48 4.90 -9.89
CA ARG A 154 5.31 5.76 -9.60
C ARG A 154 5.77 7.11 -9.08
N LYS A 155 5.13 8.19 -9.58
CA LYS A 155 5.24 9.48 -8.93
C LYS A 155 4.58 9.40 -7.57
N ILE A 156 5.28 9.79 -6.51
CA ILE A 156 4.72 9.83 -5.17
C ILE A 156 4.00 11.17 -4.91
N GLN A 157 3.08 11.14 -3.97
CA GLN A 157 2.47 12.35 -3.44
C GLN A 157 3.40 13.02 -2.43
N HIS A 158 3.76 14.26 -2.73
CA HIS A 158 4.51 15.16 -1.84
C HIS A 158 3.90 16.56 -1.94
N PRO A 159 2.71 16.78 -1.36
CA PRO A 159 1.91 17.98 -1.58
C PRO A 159 2.40 19.17 -0.72
N TYR A 160 3.70 19.39 -0.69
CA TYR A 160 4.37 20.49 0.02
C TYR A 160 4.98 21.47 -0.96
N THR A 161 5.21 22.73 -0.49
CA THR A 161 5.65 23.83 -1.37
C THR A 161 7.04 23.63 -1.98
N ASP A 162 7.87 22.78 -1.38
CA ASP A 162 9.22 22.47 -1.84
C ASP A 162 9.31 21.20 -2.72
N GLU A 163 8.16 20.69 -3.22
CA GLU A 163 8.17 19.54 -4.14
C GLU A 163 9.06 19.84 -5.36
N PRO A 164 10.01 18.95 -5.70
CA PRO A 164 10.82 19.10 -6.90
C PRO A 164 9.95 19.22 -8.16
N LYS A 165 10.30 20.13 -9.11
CA LYS A 165 9.54 20.34 -10.36
C LYS A 165 9.32 19.06 -11.16
N GLN A 166 10.30 18.16 -11.19
CA GLN A 166 10.19 16.83 -11.84
C GLN A 166 9.35 15.84 -11.06
N GLY A 167 8.96 16.18 -9.82
CA GLY A 167 8.32 15.27 -8.87
C GLY A 167 9.30 14.27 -8.26
N ILE A 168 8.81 13.50 -7.32
CA ILE A 168 9.55 12.41 -6.67
C ILE A 168 8.98 11.08 -7.17
N TYR A 169 9.85 10.12 -7.45
CA TYR A 169 9.46 8.80 -7.96
C TYR A 169 9.99 7.68 -7.06
N ALA A 170 9.19 6.64 -6.90
CA ALA A 170 9.57 5.43 -6.19
C ALA A 170 9.35 4.20 -7.09
N ASN A 171 10.27 3.24 -7.02
CA ASN A 171 10.07 1.92 -7.59
C ASN A 171 9.24 1.09 -6.60
N CYS A 172 8.01 0.77 -6.92
CA CYS A 172 7.09 0.12 -5.99
C CYS A 172 6.47 -1.15 -6.57
N TYR A 173 5.83 -1.91 -5.71
CA TYR A 173 5.00 -3.04 -6.11
C TYR A 173 3.93 -2.60 -7.12
N ALA A 174 3.57 -3.49 -8.04
CA ALA A 174 2.36 -3.32 -8.83
C ALA A 174 1.13 -3.31 -7.91
N PHE A 175 0.08 -2.57 -8.28
CA PHE A 175 -1.07 -2.38 -7.40
C PHE A 175 -1.72 -3.71 -7.01
N GLU A 176 -1.91 -4.62 -7.97
CA GLU A 176 -2.49 -5.93 -7.74
C GLU A 176 -1.64 -6.78 -6.76
N GLU A 177 -0.33 -6.59 -6.77
CA GLU A 177 0.56 -7.27 -5.83
C GLU A 177 0.47 -6.68 -4.42
N VAL A 178 0.33 -5.36 -4.29
CA VAL A 178 0.08 -4.73 -2.98
C VAL A 178 -1.23 -5.23 -2.38
N VAL A 179 -2.30 -5.31 -3.19
CA VAL A 179 -3.61 -5.84 -2.75
C VAL A 179 -3.47 -7.28 -2.26
N ALA A 180 -2.85 -8.15 -3.05
CA ALA A 180 -2.62 -9.55 -2.67
C ALA A 180 -1.82 -9.68 -1.36
N GLU A 181 -0.77 -8.86 -1.20
CA GLU A 181 0.03 -8.87 0.03
C GLU A 181 -0.78 -8.44 1.26
N LYS A 182 -1.68 -7.46 1.12
CA LYS A 182 -2.53 -6.99 2.20
C LYS A 182 -3.58 -8.03 2.61
N ILE A 183 -4.13 -8.78 1.66
CA ILE A 183 -5.04 -9.90 1.97
C ILE A 183 -4.30 -10.98 2.77
N ARG A 184 -3.10 -11.37 2.30
CA ARG A 184 -2.26 -12.34 3.02
C ARG A 184 -1.91 -11.85 4.43
N ALA A 185 -1.52 -10.58 4.56
CA ALA A 185 -1.16 -9.98 5.85
C ALA A 185 -2.35 -9.93 6.82
N LEU A 186 -3.57 -9.63 6.33
CA LEU A 186 -4.79 -9.69 7.15
C LEU A 186 -4.98 -11.10 7.71
N ALA A 187 -4.90 -12.12 6.86
CA ALA A 187 -5.05 -13.51 7.27
C ALA A 187 -3.99 -13.99 8.27
N GLN A 188 -2.75 -13.46 8.19
CA GLN A 188 -1.67 -13.89 9.08
C GLN A 188 -1.68 -13.24 10.47
N ARG A 189 -2.20 -12.02 10.59
CA ARG A 189 -1.99 -11.24 11.82
C ARG A 189 -3.22 -10.52 12.35
N ILE A 190 -4.34 -10.56 11.62
CA ILE A 190 -5.65 -9.98 12.03
C ILE A 190 -5.48 -8.58 12.66
N ARG A 191 -4.92 -7.63 11.93
CA ARG A 191 -4.71 -6.28 12.45
C ARG A 191 -5.70 -5.27 11.87
N PRO A 192 -6.15 -4.30 12.66
CA PRO A 192 -7.06 -3.23 12.21
C PRO A 192 -6.62 -2.54 10.92
N ARG A 193 -5.31 -2.26 10.78
CA ARG A 193 -4.76 -1.63 9.57
C ARG A 193 -4.94 -2.49 8.32
N ASP A 194 -4.81 -3.81 8.45
CA ASP A 194 -4.94 -4.71 7.29
C ASP A 194 -6.41 -4.90 6.91
N LEU A 195 -7.32 -4.97 7.89
CA LEU A 195 -8.77 -4.95 7.62
C LEU A 195 -9.18 -3.65 6.92
N TYR A 196 -8.74 -2.50 7.45
CA TYR A 196 -8.98 -1.20 6.81
C TYR A 196 -8.49 -1.20 5.35
N ASP A 197 -7.27 -1.64 5.11
CA ASP A 197 -6.65 -1.63 3.79
C ASP A 197 -7.43 -2.51 2.81
N VAL A 198 -7.78 -3.74 3.19
CA VAL A 198 -8.50 -4.70 2.33
C VAL A 198 -9.90 -4.19 1.98
N VAL A 199 -10.64 -3.69 2.97
CA VAL A 199 -11.98 -3.16 2.72
C VAL A 199 -11.95 -1.84 1.95
N HIS A 200 -10.94 -1.01 2.18
CA HIS A 200 -10.74 0.19 1.37
C HIS A 200 -10.55 -0.15 -0.12
N PHE A 201 -9.83 -1.23 -0.44
CA PHE A 201 -9.72 -1.72 -1.82
C PHE A 201 -11.08 -2.16 -2.37
N PHE A 202 -11.87 -2.87 -1.60
CA PHE A 202 -13.20 -3.32 -2.03
C PHE A 202 -14.15 -2.17 -2.32
N ARG A 203 -14.18 -1.16 -1.44
CA ARG A 203 -14.99 0.06 -1.62
C ARG A 203 -14.56 0.88 -2.84
N ASN A 204 -13.31 0.72 -3.30
CA ASN A 204 -12.75 1.39 -4.46
C ASN A 204 -12.27 0.37 -5.52
N ARG A 205 -13.00 -0.73 -5.67
CA ARG A 205 -12.63 -1.90 -6.50
C ARG A 205 -12.54 -1.64 -7.98
N GLU A 206 -13.12 -0.52 -8.47
CA GLU A 206 -12.94 -0.07 -9.85
C GLU A 206 -11.47 0.18 -10.21
N MET A 207 -10.61 0.40 -9.20
CA MET A 207 -9.16 0.51 -9.37
C MET A 207 -8.48 -0.84 -9.59
N ILE A 208 -9.12 -1.94 -9.18
CA ILE A 208 -8.63 -3.30 -9.35
C ILE A 208 -9.16 -3.82 -10.70
N GLY A 209 -8.44 -3.51 -11.76
CA GLY A 209 -8.89 -3.84 -13.10
C GLY A 209 -8.99 -5.34 -13.42
N ASN A 210 -8.34 -6.18 -12.59
CA ASN A 210 -8.32 -7.64 -12.78
C ASN A 210 -8.29 -8.38 -11.45
N PRO A 211 -9.45 -8.68 -10.83
CA PRO A 211 -9.53 -9.43 -9.58
C PRO A 211 -8.88 -10.81 -9.67
N GLN A 212 -9.00 -11.49 -10.82
CA GLN A 212 -8.37 -12.80 -11.02
C GLN A 212 -6.85 -12.74 -10.98
N LEU A 213 -6.24 -11.64 -11.45
CA LEU A 213 -4.80 -11.43 -11.33
C LEU A 213 -4.40 -11.29 -9.85
N VAL A 214 -5.17 -10.53 -9.06
CA VAL A 214 -4.96 -10.41 -7.61
C VAL A 214 -5.03 -11.78 -6.93
N TYR A 215 -6.05 -12.58 -7.26
CA TYR A 215 -6.23 -13.91 -6.70
C TYR A 215 -5.05 -14.84 -7.04
N ASN A 216 -4.57 -14.80 -8.29
CA ASN A 216 -3.42 -15.60 -8.73
C ASN A 216 -2.11 -15.17 -8.02
N VAL A 217 -1.88 -13.87 -7.86
CA VAL A 217 -0.73 -13.33 -7.12
C VAL A 217 -0.81 -13.73 -5.66
N LEU A 218 -2.00 -13.63 -5.06
CA LEU A 218 -2.25 -14.07 -3.67
C LEU A 218 -1.87 -15.53 -3.48
N GLY A 219 -2.30 -16.42 -4.39
CA GLY A 219 -1.95 -17.83 -4.34
C GLY A 219 -0.44 -18.08 -4.34
N GLN A 220 0.31 -17.36 -5.16
CA GLN A 220 1.77 -17.50 -5.20
C GLN A 220 2.44 -16.98 -3.92
N LYS A 221 1.98 -15.84 -3.39
CA LYS A 221 2.50 -15.29 -2.13
C LYS A 221 2.16 -16.19 -0.93
N CYS A 222 0.97 -16.77 -0.89
CA CYS A 222 0.58 -17.73 0.13
C CYS A 222 1.42 -19.01 0.06
N ALA A 223 1.60 -19.56 -1.14
CA ALA A 223 2.44 -20.74 -1.36
C ALA A 223 3.90 -20.52 -0.93
N PHE A 224 4.45 -19.34 -1.21
CA PHE A 224 5.80 -18.97 -0.75
C PHE A 224 5.93 -18.99 0.77
N LYS A 225 4.87 -18.60 1.49
CA LYS A 225 4.82 -18.63 2.97
C LYS A 225 4.29 -19.93 3.56
N GLY A 226 4.02 -20.94 2.73
CA GLY A 226 3.52 -22.25 3.17
C GLY A 226 2.11 -22.20 3.76
N MET A 227 1.28 -21.28 3.32
CA MET A 227 -0.11 -21.13 3.75
C MET A 227 -1.10 -21.30 2.60
N ASP A 228 -2.31 -21.71 2.91
CA ASP A 228 -3.40 -21.74 1.94
C ASP A 228 -3.91 -20.33 1.61
N ILE A 229 -4.61 -20.19 0.47
CA ILE A 229 -5.27 -18.93 0.12
C ILE A 229 -6.38 -18.69 1.14
N PRO A 230 -6.37 -17.54 1.84
CA PRO A 230 -7.34 -17.29 2.89
C PRO A 230 -8.76 -17.10 2.34
N THR A 231 -9.72 -17.46 3.17
CA THR A 231 -11.15 -17.22 2.95
C THR A 231 -11.69 -16.32 4.05
N PHE A 232 -12.92 -15.83 3.91
CA PHE A 232 -13.59 -15.11 4.99
C PHE A 232 -13.68 -15.99 6.25
N GLU A 233 -14.13 -17.24 6.11
CA GLU A 233 -14.25 -18.20 7.21
C GLU A 233 -12.90 -18.43 7.95
N TYR A 234 -11.77 -18.45 7.22
CA TYR A 234 -10.45 -18.54 7.85
C TYR A 234 -10.16 -17.34 8.75
N ILE A 235 -10.54 -16.14 8.33
CA ILE A 235 -10.33 -14.91 9.11
C ILE A 235 -11.29 -14.84 10.28
N GLU A 236 -12.56 -15.18 10.09
CA GLU A 236 -13.60 -15.15 11.12
C GLU A 236 -13.27 -16.11 12.28
N ASN A 237 -12.69 -17.28 11.97
CA ASN A 237 -12.32 -18.28 12.97
C ASN A 237 -10.87 -18.18 13.45
N HIS A 238 -10.18 -17.08 13.15
CA HIS A 238 -8.79 -16.92 13.53
C HIS A 238 -8.64 -16.64 15.04
N GLU A 239 -7.65 -17.26 15.68
CA GLU A 239 -7.39 -17.18 17.14
C GLU A 239 -7.29 -15.73 17.70
N LYS A 240 -6.92 -14.75 16.87
CA LYS A 240 -6.75 -13.34 17.25
C LYS A 240 -7.93 -12.45 16.87
N ILE A 241 -9.05 -13.02 16.45
CA ILE A 241 -10.18 -12.22 15.97
C ILE A 241 -10.71 -11.27 17.05
N ASP A 242 -10.74 -11.71 18.29
CA ASP A 242 -11.22 -10.94 19.45
C ASP A 242 -10.33 -9.73 19.79
N GLU A 243 -9.08 -9.68 19.26
CA GLU A 243 -8.18 -8.55 19.45
C GLU A 243 -8.49 -7.38 18.49
N LEU A 244 -9.24 -7.62 17.42
CA LEU A 244 -9.42 -6.69 16.31
C LEU A 244 -10.16 -5.41 16.75
N GLU A 245 -11.32 -5.57 17.38
CA GLU A 245 -12.16 -4.45 17.82
C GLU A 245 -11.49 -3.59 18.91
N PRO A 246 -10.92 -4.17 19.99
CA PRO A 246 -10.21 -3.38 21.00
C PRO A 246 -9.00 -2.60 20.46
N GLN A 247 -8.38 -3.07 19.39
CA GLN A 247 -7.21 -2.41 18.79
C GLN A 247 -7.57 -1.40 17.70
N TRP A 248 -8.84 -1.35 17.24
CA TRP A 248 -9.27 -0.52 16.11
C TRP A 248 -8.92 0.95 16.31
N ASP A 249 -9.40 1.55 17.40
CA ASP A 249 -9.17 2.95 17.71
C ASP A 249 -7.69 3.26 17.96
N ASN A 250 -7.00 2.41 18.72
CA ASN A 250 -5.60 2.61 19.06
C ASN A 250 -4.68 2.62 17.84
N MET A 251 -4.97 1.80 16.84
CA MET A 251 -4.12 1.66 15.66
C MET A 251 -4.43 2.65 14.54
N LEU A 252 -5.64 3.20 14.47
CA LEU A 252 -6.10 3.95 13.30
C LEU A 252 -6.44 5.42 13.56
N THR A 253 -6.85 5.82 14.78
CA THR A 253 -7.30 7.20 15.07
C THR A 253 -6.26 8.24 14.68
N HIS A 254 -4.98 7.99 14.92
CA HIS A 254 -3.90 8.93 14.61
C HIS A 254 -3.52 8.97 13.12
N GLN A 255 -4.11 8.11 12.29
CA GLN A 255 -3.79 7.98 10.86
C GLN A 255 -4.90 8.49 9.94
N LEU A 256 -6.06 8.84 10.49
CA LEU A 256 -7.26 9.20 9.74
C LEU A 256 -7.83 10.53 10.22
N PRO A 257 -8.34 11.38 9.31
CA PRO A 257 -9.08 12.60 9.66
C PRO A 257 -10.34 12.31 10.51
N SER A 258 -10.97 11.17 10.29
CA SER A 258 -12.08 10.63 11.06
C SER A 258 -12.04 9.10 10.96
N LEU A 259 -12.23 8.42 12.07
CA LEU A 259 -12.21 6.95 12.10
C LEU A 259 -13.62 6.40 11.90
N PRO A 260 -13.87 5.64 10.80
CA PRO A 260 -15.12 4.93 10.61
C PRO A 260 -15.28 3.77 11.60
N PRO A 261 -16.52 3.37 11.94
CA PRO A 261 -16.74 2.24 12.86
C PRO A 261 -16.22 0.91 12.27
N MET A 262 -15.57 0.09 13.09
CA MET A 262 -14.99 -1.20 12.69
C MET A 262 -16.04 -2.14 12.07
N ASN A 263 -17.21 -2.23 12.65
CA ASN A 263 -18.28 -3.11 12.19
C ASN A 263 -18.71 -2.84 10.74
N SER A 264 -18.61 -1.58 10.26
CA SER A 264 -18.89 -1.26 8.86
C SER A 264 -17.83 -1.79 7.90
N PHE A 265 -16.59 -1.98 8.36
CA PHE A 265 -15.52 -2.63 7.60
C PHE A 265 -15.66 -4.15 7.65
N TRP A 266 -16.00 -4.69 8.81
CA TRP A 266 -16.24 -6.12 8.96
C TRP A 266 -17.35 -6.63 8.04
N ALA A 267 -18.45 -5.89 7.94
CA ALA A 267 -19.60 -6.23 7.09
C ALA A 267 -19.25 -6.30 5.58
N ASP A 268 -18.22 -5.60 5.15
CA ASP A 268 -17.79 -5.59 3.75
C ASP A 268 -16.74 -6.69 3.43
N LEU A 269 -16.25 -7.41 4.43
CA LEU A 269 -15.15 -8.36 4.26
C LEU A 269 -15.58 -9.65 3.54
N GLU A 270 -16.73 -10.23 3.91
CA GLU A 270 -17.26 -11.42 3.22
C GLU A 270 -17.60 -11.11 1.75
N PRO A 271 -18.35 -10.04 1.44
CA PRO A 271 -18.59 -9.61 0.06
C PRO A 271 -17.30 -9.36 -0.75
N PHE A 272 -16.25 -8.87 -0.10
CA PHE A 272 -14.94 -8.72 -0.75
C PHE A 272 -14.36 -10.07 -1.22
N PHE A 273 -14.39 -11.12 -0.38
CA PHE A 273 -13.86 -12.42 -0.76
C PHE A 273 -14.68 -13.07 -1.87
N ASP A 274 -15.99 -12.92 -1.86
CA ASP A 274 -16.88 -13.42 -2.91
C ASP A 274 -16.63 -12.71 -4.23
N TRP A 275 -16.48 -11.39 -4.19
CA TRP A 275 -16.11 -10.60 -5.37
C TRP A 275 -14.73 -10.99 -5.91
N LEU A 276 -13.73 -11.20 -5.05
CA LEU A 276 -12.38 -11.58 -5.45
C LEU A 276 -12.35 -12.95 -6.16
N LYS A 277 -13.22 -13.86 -5.74
CA LYS A 277 -13.41 -15.19 -6.36
C LYS A 277 -14.29 -15.15 -7.63
N GLY A 278 -14.90 -14.00 -7.96
CA GLY A 278 -15.85 -13.87 -9.06
C GLY A 278 -17.22 -14.52 -8.77
N GLN A 279 -17.54 -14.74 -7.49
CA GLN A 279 -18.82 -15.29 -7.05
C GLN A 279 -19.87 -14.21 -6.81
N LEU A 280 -19.45 -12.97 -6.57
CA LEU A 280 -20.31 -11.81 -6.41
C LEU A 280 -20.28 -10.97 -7.68
N GLU A 281 -21.38 -10.96 -8.43
CA GLU A 281 -21.61 -9.93 -9.43
C GLU A 281 -22.09 -8.67 -8.68
N VAL A 282 -21.19 -7.70 -8.56
CA VAL A 282 -21.57 -6.39 -8.05
C VAL A 282 -22.44 -5.73 -9.11
N GLU A 283 -23.72 -5.57 -8.84
CA GLU A 283 -24.62 -4.79 -9.70
C GLU A 283 -23.96 -3.43 -9.97
N LYS A 284 -23.80 -3.10 -11.25
CA LYS A 284 -23.44 -1.75 -11.64
C LYS A 284 -24.63 -0.86 -11.30
N LEU A 285 -24.57 -0.20 -10.17
CA LEU A 285 -25.55 0.78 -9.78
C LEU A 285 -25.74 1.76 -10.96
N VAL A 286 -26.96 1.87 -11.45
CA VAL A 286 -27.26 2.76 -12.59
C VAL A 286 -27.00 4.19 -12.12
N PRO A 287 -26.24 5.03 -12.87
CA PRO A 287 -26.11 6.43 -12.54
C PRO A 287 -27.52 7.01 -12.35
N ALA A 288 -27.76 7.68 -11.24
CA ALA A 288 -29.04 8.31 -11.03
C ALA A 288 -29.34 9.21 -12.22
N SER A 289 -30.50 9.04 -12.87
CA SER A 289 -30.95 9.86 -14.00
C SER A 289 -30.99 11.37 -13.66
N ILE A 290 -30.83 11.70 -12.40
CA ILE A 290 -30.86 13.04 -11.81
C ILE A 290 -29.46 13.71 -11.85
N VAL A 291 -28.38 12.95 -12.03
CA VAL A 291 -27.00 13.48 -12.01
C VAL A 291 -26.60 13.85 -13.43
N SER A 292 -26.52 15.14 -13.73
CA SER A 292 -26.17 15.68 -15.05
C SER A 292 -24.83 16.41 -15.04
N GLY A 293 -24.15 16.42 -16.18
CA GLY A 293 -22.89 17.10 -16.37
C GLY A 293 -21.67 16.16 -16.39
N ASP A 294 -20.50 16.72 -16.73
CA ASP A 294 -19.25 15.97 -16.83
C ASP A 294 -18.63 15.75 -15.45
N VAL A 295 -18.17 14.53 -15.17
CA VAL A 295 -17.46 14.23 -13.93
C VAL A 295 -16.12 14.98 -13.90
N PHE A 296 -15.83 15.67 -12.81
CA PHE A 296 -14.48 16.14 -12.53
C PHE A 296 -13.94 15.53 -11.27
N GLN A 297 -12.65 15.35 -11.22
CA GLN A 297 -11.96 14.95 -9.99
C GLN A 297 -11.43 16.19 -9.30
N VAL A 298 -11.41 16.15 -7.99
CA VAL A 298 -10.78 17.19 -7.18
C VAL A 298 -9.30 17.17 -7.51
N GLY A 299 -8.79 18.29 -7.99
CA GLY A 299 -7.38 18.42 -8.34
C GLY A 299 -6.49 18.28 -7.09
N ARG A 300 -5.20 18.09 -7.33
CA ARG A 300 -4.20 18.02 -6.25
C ARG A 300 -4.25 19.29 -5.41
N TYR A 301 -4.85 19.19 -4.24
CA TYR A 301 -4.75 20.24 -3.23
C TYR A 301 -3.45 19.99 -2.46
N GLY A 302 -2.55 20.99 -2.48
CA GLY A 302 -1.53 21.05 -1.45
C GLY A 302 -2.22 21.06 -0.09
N TYR A 303 -1.65 20.42 0.91
CA TYR A 303 -2.21 20.44 2.27
C TYR A 303 -2.38 21.85 2.85
N ILE A 304 -1.81 22.86 2.19
CA ILE A 304 -1.77 24.25 2.61
C ILE A 304 -2.87 25.10 1.96
N ALA A 305 -3.42 24.65 0.81
CA ALA A 305 -4.49 25.39 0.18
C ALA A 305 -5.70 25.44 1.14
N ASP A 306 -6.20 26.63 1.39
CA ASP A 306 -7.47 26.80 2.11
C ASP A 306 -8.54 26.03 1.34
N ASP A 307 -8.87 24.81 1.80
CA ASP A 307 -10.01 24.06 1.30
C ASP A 307 -11.28 24.68 1.86
N VAL A 308 -11.53 25.93 1.47
CA VAL A 308 -12.72 26.71 1.88
C VAL A 308 -14.00 25.96 1.48
N SER A 309 -13.90 25.13 0.43
CA SER A 309 -15.05 24.36 -0.08
C SER A 309 -15.22 23.00 0.61
N GLY A 310 -14.24 22.51 1.36
CA GLY A 310 -14.28 21.20 2.03
C GLY A 310 -14.28 19.99 1.07
N LEU A 311 -13.84 20.16 -0.18
CA LEU A 311 -13.89 19.09 -1.19
C LEU A 311 -13.00 17.91 -0.84
N ASN A 312 -11.85 18.13 -0.20
CA ASN A 312 -10.99 17.04 0.27
C ASN A 312 -11.68 16.19 1.34
N LYS A 313 -12.47 16.83 2.21
CA LYS A 313 -13.28 16.13 3.22
C LYS A 313 -14.38 15.29 2.59
N ILE A 314 -15.03 15.83 1.54
CA ILE A 314 -16.04 15.09 0.76
C ILE A 314 -15.38 13.88 0.07
N GLN A 315 -14.21 14.06 -0.52
CA GLN A 315 -13.47 13.00 -1.19
C GLN A 315 -13.07 11.88 -0.20
N PHE A 316 -12.54 12.24 0.96
CA PHE A 316 -12.23 11.27 2.02
C PHE A 316 -13.47 10.51 2.47
N ALA A 317 -14.57 11.21 2.71
CA ALA A 317 -15.82 10.60 3.15
C ALA A 317 -16.39 9.65 2.09
N ALA A 318 -16.33 10.01 0.81
CA ALA A 318 -16.72 9.14 -0.30
C ALA A 318 -15.88 7.85 -0.32
N ALA A 319 -14.55 7.95 -0.24
CA ALA A 319 -13.64 6.81 -0.28
C ALA A 319 -13.84 5.83 0.89
N ASN A 320 -14.26 6.33 2.05
CA ASN A 320 -14.48 5.56 3.26
C ASN A 320 -15.95 5.20 3.51
N ARG A 321 -16.87 5.58 2.61
CA ARG A 321 -18.32 5.33 2.74
C ARG A 321 -18.89 5.82 4.07
N VAL A 322 -18.53 7.06 4.44
CA VAL A 322 -19.10 7.77 5.59
C VAL A 322 -19.80 9.04 5.14
N CYS A 323 -20.86 9.41 5.87
CA CYS A 323 -21.62 10.64 5.60
C CYS A 323 -20.78 11.87 5.94
N ILE A 324 -21.14 12.97 5.32
CA ILE A 324 -20.67 14.30 5.71
C ILE A 324 -21.82 15.10 6.33
N LYS A 325 -21.46 16.01 7.23
CA LYS A 325 -22.35 17.07 7.70
C LYS A 325 -22.05 18.32 6.87
N LEU A 326 -22.97 18.61 5.97
CA LEU A 326 -22.83 19.69 4.98
C LEU A 326 -23.62 20.93 5.43
N ARG A 327 -22.94 22.07 5.60
CA ARG A 327 -23.59 23.37 5.78
C ARG A 327 -23.71 24.08 4.44
N TYR A 328 -24.98 24.29 4.02
CA TYR A 328 -25.30 24.89 2.72
C TYR A 328 -26.56 25.76 2.85
N SER A 329 -26.48 27.04 2.45
CA SER A 329 -27.58 28.00 2.59
C SER A 329 -28.16 28.02 4.03
N ASP A 330 -27.25 28.11 5.03
CA ASP A 330 -27.53 28.19 6.48
C ASP A 330 -28.30 26.97 7.07
N LYS A 331 -28.41 25.90 6.30
CA LYS A 331 -28.96 24.63 6.78
C LYS A 331 -27.87 23.59 6.84
N THR A 332 -27.90 22.79 7.88
CA THR A 332 -27.02 21.64 8.06
C THR A 332 -27.75 20.37 7.63
N ARG A 333 -27.07 19.49 6.88
CA ARG A 333 -27.61 18.28 6.31
C ARG A 333 -26.64 17.12 6.49
N ILE A 334 -27.17 15.91 6.63
CA ILE A 334 -26.37 14.67 6.58
C ILE A 334 -26.46 14.14 5.15
N VAL A 335 -25.31 14.02 4.49
CA VAL A 335 -25.23 13.73 3.06
C VAL A 335 -24.25 12.59 2.81
N GLU A 336 -24.65 11.62 1.99
CA GLU A 336 -23.79 10.55 1.46
C GLU A 336 -23.15 11.06 0.17
N PRO A 337 -21.80 11.20 0.10
CA PRO A 337 -21.13 11.73 -1.09
C PRO A 337 -21.27 10.81 -2.30
N LEU A 338 -21.56 11.36 -3.47
CA LEU A 338 -21.73 10.58 -4.70
C LEU A 338 -20.79 11.03 -5.84
N SER A 339 -20.88 12.31 -6.24
CA SER A 339 -20.20 12.75 -7.48
C SER A 339 -19.84 14.24 -7.45
N PHE A 340 -18.77 14.58 -8.17
CA PHE A 340 -18.48 15.96 -8.57
C PHE A 340 -18.72 16.12 -10.06
N ARG A 341 -19.51 17.13 -10.46
CA ARG A 341 -19.90 17.37 -11.84
C ARG A 341 -19.77 18.84 -12.24
N ILE A 342 -19.43 19.09 -13.50
CA ILE A 342 -19.48 20.42 -14.10
C ILE A 342 -20.78 20.51 -14.90
N ASN A 343 -21.63 21.48 -14.55
CA ASN A 343 -22.84 21.74 -15.32
C ASN A 343 -22.48 22.22 -16.72
N THR A 344 -22.86 21.47 -17.75
CA THR A 344 -22.47 21.72 -19.15
C THR A 344 -23.02 23.04 -19.71
N LYS A 345 -24.13 23.54 -19.15
CA LYS A 345 -24.74 24.81 -19.61
C LYS A 345 -24.16 26.05 -18.93
N THR A 346 -23.80 25.93 -17.65
CA THR A 346 -23.39 27.08 -16.85
C THR A 346 -21.92 27.08 -16.48
N GLY A 347 -21.20 25.96 -16.65
CA GLY A 347 -19.82 25.77 -16.22
C GLY A 347 -19.66 25.64 -14.69
N ASN A 348 -20.75 25.68 -13.93
CA ASN A 348 -20.68 25.64 -12.47
C ASN A 348 -20.24 24.26 -11.97
N LYS A 349 -19.37 24.23 -10.98
CA LYS A 349 -19.00 23.02 -10.25
C LYS A 349 -20.10 22.64 -9.25
N LEU A 350 -20.56 21.42 -9.34
CA LEU A 350 -21.62 20.85 -8.50
C LEU A 350 -21.09 19.64 -7.72
N PHE A 351 -21.50 19.54 -6.49
CA PHE A 351 -21.38 18.33 -5.67
C PHE A 351 -22.75 17.65 -5.62
N TYR A 352 -22.81 16.38 -5.94
CA TYR A 352 -23.99 15.54 -5.82
C TYR A 352 -23.85 14.62 -4.61
N GLY A 353 -24.85 14.59 -3.76
CA GLY A 353 -24.93 13.70 -2.61
C GLY A 353 -26.35 13.29 -2.30
N TYR A 354 -26.52 12.11 -1.69
CA TYR A 354 -27.81 11.66 -1.21
C TYR A 354 -28.08 12.29 0.17
N GLU A 355 -29.08 13.18 0.23
CA GLU A 355 -29.48 13.85 1.49
C GLU A 355 -30.42 12.91 2.27
N ARG A 356 -30.01 12.48 3.46
CA ARG A 356 -30.74 11.46 4.24
C ARG A 356 -32.15 11.90 4.64
N ASP A 357 -32.29 13.16 5.06
CA ASP A 357 -33.59 13.70 5.49
C ASP A 357 -34.57 13.86 4.33
N ALA A 358 -34.06 14.05 3.11
CA ALA A 358 -34.86 14.19 1.92
C ALA A 358 -35.06 12.91 1.13
N GLU A 359 -34.29 11.87 1.46
CA GLU A 359 -34.32 10.54 0.85
C GLU A 359 -34.11 10.53 -0.68
N HIS A 360 -33.36 11.50 -1.22
CA HIS A 360 -33.01 11.55 -2.63
C HIS A 360 -31.69 12.31 -2.89
N PRO A 361 -31.04 12.06 -4.05
CA PRO A 361 -29.84 12.80 -4.46
C PRO A 361 -30.16 14.27 -4.73
N LYS A 362 -29.30 15.16 -4.25
CA LYS A 362 -29.35 16.61 -4.49
C LYS A 362 -28.04 17.14 -5.05
N ALA A 363 -28.16 18.23 -5.82
CA ALA A 363 -27.02 18.98 -6.34
C ALA A 363 -26.76 20.22 -5.49
N TYR A 364 -25.52 20.41 -5.09
CA TYR A 364 -25.04 21.55 -4.34
C TYR A 364 -23.99 22.31 -5.14
N SER A 365 -24.17 23.63 -5.33
CA SER A 365 -23.14 24.46 -5.95
C SER A 365 -21.93 24.51 -5.03
N VAL A 366 -20.76 24.09 -5.51
CA VAL A 366 -19.51 24.07 -4.74
C VAL A 366 -19.20 25.44 -4.15
N SER A 367 -19.42 26.53 -4.89
CA SER A 367 -19.18 27.89 -4.45
C SER A 367 -20.08 28.38 -3.32
N LYS A 368 -21.18 27.66 -3.01
CA LYS A 368 -22.12 28.00 -1.94
C LYS A 368 -22.00 27.07 -0.73
N ILE A 369 -21.06 26.11 -0.73
CA ILE A 369 -20.76 25.28 0.42
C ILE A 369 -20.08 26.15 1.48
N GLN A 370 -20.65 26.19 2.67
CA GLN A 370 -20.15 27.01 3.79
C GLN A 370 -19.17 26.24 4.68
N SER A 371 -19.48 24.96 4.95
CA SER A 371 -18.57 24.06 5.65
C SER A 371 -18.90 22.59 5.41
N VAL A 372 -17.89 21.76 5.55
CA VAL A 372 -17.98 20.28 5.49
C VAL A 372 -17.30 19.71 6.72
N GLU A 373 -17.96 18.80 7.39
CA GLU A 373 -17.45 18.01 8.50
C GLU A 373 -17.62 16.52 8.16
N ILE A 374 -16.56 15.74 8.33
CA ILE A 374 -16.61 14.28 8.12
C ILE A 374 -17.25 13.68 9.37
N THR A 375 -18.23 12.79 9.17
CA THR A 375 -18.84 12.04 10.26
C THR A 375 -18.26 10.63 10.36
N ASN A 376 -18.61 9.91 11.42
CA ASN A 376 -18.37 8.47 11.54
C ASN A 376 -19.62 7.63 11.18
N ILE A 377 -20.64 8.22 10.54
CA ILE A 377 -21.88 7.56 10.15
C ILE A 377 -21.65 6.82 8.84
N PRO A 378 -21.61 5.48 8.82
CA PRO A 378 -21.43 4.73 7.58
C PRO A 378 -22.69 4.74 6.72
N TYR A 379 -22.49 4.48 5.41
CA TYR A 379 -23.60 4.24 4.48
C TYR A 379 -23.27 3.10 3.52
N THR A 380 -24.33 2.40 3.08
CA THR A 380 -24.25 1.44 1.98
C THR A 380 -24.65 2.14 0.69
N GLU A 381 -23.91 1.88 -0.38
CA GLU A 381 -24.13 2.51 -1.68
C GLU A 381 -25.53 2.20 -2.25
N LYS A 382 -26.35 3.20 -2.39
CA LYS A 382 -27.62 3.14 -3.15
C LYS A 382 -27.45 3.66 -4.58
N TYR A 383 -26.42 4.44 -4.78
CA TYR A 383 -26.03 5.07 -6.06
C TYR A 383 -24.53 4.96 -6.26
N PRO A 384 -24.04 4.97 -7.52
CA PRO A 384 -22.62 4.92 -7.79
C PRO A 384 -21.87 6.08 -7.12
N VAL A 385 -20.78 5.77 -6.44
CA VAL A 385 -19.86 6.78 -5.92
C VAL A 385 -18.79 7.02 -6.96
N GLU A 386 -18.87 8.14 -7.68
CA GLU A 386 -17.96 8.51 -8.77
C GLU A 386 -16.75 9.34 -8.30
N ILE A 387 -16.74 9.74 -7.03
CA ILE A 387 -15.62 10.49 -6.42
C ILE A 387 -14.46 9.53 -6.20
N SER A 388 -13.36 9.75 -6.94
CA SER A 388 -12.21 8.85 -6.90
C SER A 388 -11.42 8.96 -5.59
N ALA A 389 -11.11 7.83 -4.99
CA ALA A 389 -10.20 7.76 -3.84
C ALA A 389 -8.74 8.09 -4.21
N THR A 390 -8.38 7.96 -5.48
CA THR A 390 -7.03 8.30 -5.96
C THR A 390 -6.79 9.80 -6.04
N GLY A 391 -7.85 10.59 -6.10
CA GLY A 391 -7.76 12.03 -6.34
C GLY A 391 -7.09 12.33 -7.68
N SER A 392 -6.03 13.11 -7.66
CA SER A 392 -5.25 13.49 -8.84
C SER A 392 -4.18 12.45 -9.25
N ILE A 393 -4.01 11.36 -8.49
CA ILE A 393 -3.06 10.31 -8.85
C ILE A 393 -3.55 9.57 -10.09
N SER A 394 -2.74 9.55 -11.14
CA SER A 394 -3.06 8.73 -12.30
C SER A 394 -2.85 7.26 -11.97
N MET A 395 -3.88 6.44 -12.17
CA MET A 395 -3.74 5.00 -12.03
C MET A 395 -2.94 4.41 -13.20
N PRO A 396 -2.13 3.37 -12.96
CA PRO A 396 -1.54 2.62 -14.06
C PRO A 396 -2.66 2.05 -14.93
N PRO A 397 -2.43 1.89 -16.25
CA PRO A 397 -3.40 1.24 -17.12
C PRO A 397 -3.72 -0.15 -16.57
N ILE A 398 -5.01 -0.51 -16.57
CA ILE A 398 -5.48 -1.83 -16.20
C ILE A 398 -4.68 -2.87 -16.99
N ARG A 399 -3.95 -3.72 -16.31
CA ARG A 399 -3.24 -4.83 -16.95
C ARG A 399 -4.29 -5.79 -17.50
N LYS A 400 -4.44 -5.82 -18.84
CA LYS A 400 -5.14 -6.92 -19.49
C LYS A 400 -4.46 -8.19 -19.00
N ALA A 401 -5.24 -9.22 -18.62
CA ALA A 401 -4.69 -10.52 -18.30
C ALA A 401 -3.72 -10.88 -19.42
N VAL A 402 -2.44 -10.75 -19.17
CA VAL A 402 -1.46 -11.45 -19.98
C VAL A 402 -1.84 -12.89 -19.72
N ALA A 403 -2.32 -13.58 -20.78
CA ALA A 403 -2.51 -15.00 -20.71
C ALA A 403 -1.20 -15.52 -20.13
N SER A 404 -1.26 -15.84 -18.84
CA SER A 404 -0.08 -16.20 -18.09
C SER A 404 0.51 -17.38 -18.85
N ARG A 405 1.75 -17.24 -19.27
CA ARG A 405 2.64 -18.39 -19.20
C ARG A 405 2.83 -18.71 -17.70
N VAL A 406 1.73 -18.99 -17.04
CA VAL A 406 1.70 -19.94 -15.96
C VAL A 406 1.98 -21.24 -16.68
N SER A 407 3.28 -21.53 -16.87
CA SER A 407 3.67 -22.91 -16.95
C SER A 407 2.97 -23.55 -15.76
N SER A 408 1.89 -24.27 -16.06
CA SER A 408 1.14 -25.05 -15.14
C SER A 408 2.13 -25.75 -14.19
N LEU A 409 2.26 -25.23 -12.98
CA LEU A 409 2.65 -26.02 -11.83
C LEU A 409 1.42 -26.88 -11.49
N THR A 410 0.92 -27.63 -12.50
CA THR A 410 0.16 -28.82 -12.28
C THR A 410 1.07 -29.71 -11.45
N ARG A 411 0.64 -30.09 -10.26
CA ARG A 411 1.15 -31.26 -9.56
C ARG A 411 1.42 -32.34 -10.64
N PRO A 412 2.63 -32.87 -10.73
CA PRO A 412 2.87 -33.95 -11.69
C PRO A 412 1.92 -35.08 -11.34
N SER A 413 0.88 -35.24 -12.15
CA SER A 413 0.12 -36.49 -12.13
C SER A 413 1.13 -37.58 -12.40
N LYS A 414 1.22 -38.55 -11.47
CA LYS A 414 2.04 -39.73 -11.61
C LYS A 414 1.63 -40.47 -12.91
N ARG A 415 2.27 -40.13 -14.00
CA ARG A 415 2.37 -41.05 -15.13
C ARG A 415 3.68 -41.80 -14.96
N TYR A 416 3.60 -42.99 -14.45
CA TYR A 416 4.67 -43.98 -14.54
C TYR A 416 4.94 -44.27 -16.02
N SER A 417 6.05 -43.75 -16.56
CA SER A 417 6.70 -44.34 -17.72
C SER A 417 7.96 -45.03 -17.21
N SER A 418 8.00 -46.30 -17.33
CA SER A 418 9.11 -47.18 -17.01
C SER A 418 10.24 -46.97 -18.01
N SER A 419 11.12 -46.01 -17.74
CA SER A 419 12.47 -45.97 -18.27
C SER A 419 13.40 -45.54 -17.14
N GLY A 420 14.38 -46.35 -16.80
CA GLY A 420 15.27 -46.25 -15.64
C GLY A 420 16.19 -45.01 -15.64
N GLY A 421 15.62 -43.81 -15.58
CA GLY A 421 16.36 -42.56 -15.50
C GLY A 421 16.41 -42.01 -14.06
N TYR A 422 17.37 -41.16 -13.80
CA TYR A 422 17.51 -40.40 -12.55
C TYR A 422 16.65 -39.11 -12.65
N PRO A 423 15.43 -39.08 -12.12
CA PRO A 423 14.48 -37.99 -12.41
C PRO A 423 14.74 -36.69 -11.68
N TYR A 424 15.66 -36.71 -10.69
CA TYR A 424 15.94 -35.51 -9.85
C TYR A 424 17.35 -35.01 -10.06
N LYS A 425 17.51 -33.72 -10.15
CA LYS A 425 18.83 -33.03 -10.18
C LYS A 425 19.06 -32.32 -8.87
N ILE A 426 20.26 -32.50 -8.30
CA ILE A 426 20.70 -31.85 -7.07
C ILE A 426 21.82 -30.89 -7.44
N LEU A 427 21.69 -29.61 -7.09
CA LEU A 427 22.69 -28.57 -7.31
C LEU A 427 23.58 -28.44 -6.09
N CYS A 428 24.90 -28.40 -6.30
CA CYS A 428 25.85 -28.07 -5.24
C CYS A 428 25.87 -26.54 -5.02
N PRO A 429 25.58 -26.01 -3.81
CA PRO A 429 25.52 -24.59 -3.56
C PRO A 429 26.90 -23.89 -3.70
N ILE A 430 27.99 -24.65 -3.59
CA ILE A 430 29.36 -24.09 -3.61
C ILE A 430 29.94 -24.00 -5.02
N CYS A 431 29.76 -25.04 -5.85
CA CYS A 431 30.37 -25.07 -7.17
C CYS A 431 29.39 -25.11 -8.34
N GLN A 432 28.12 -25.02 -8.07
CA GLN A 432 27.02 -24.98 -9.04
C GLN A 432 26.93 -26.21 -9.97
N LYS A 433 27.62 -27.30 -9.65
CA LYS A 433 27.47 -28.57 -10.39
C LYS A 433 26.20 -29.29 -10.02
N THR A 434 25.52 -29.85 -11.01
CA THR A 434 24.31 -30.67 -10.84
C THR A 434 24.64 -32.14 -10.81
N PHE A 435 23.91 -32.89 -9.96
CA PHE A 435 24.05 -34.32 -9.78
C PHE A 435 22.69 -34.99 -9.88
N SER A 436 22.58 -36.05 -10.69
CA SER A 436 21.31 -36.77 -10.85
C SER A 436 21.06 -37.74 -9.68
N ARG A 437 19.80 -37.83 -9.21
CA ARG A 437 19.37 -38.69 -8.09
C ARG A 437 18.09 -39.41 -8.39
N LYS A 438 17.94 -40.60 -7.79
CA LYS A 438 16.72 -41.40 -7.90
C LYS A 438 15.61 -40.95 -6.95
N ARG A 439 15.97 -40.29 -5.87
CA ARG A 439 15.02 -39.83 -4.82
C ARG A 439 15.24 -38.34 -4.50
N VAL A 440 14.17 -37.59 -4.31
CA VAL A 440 14.19 -36.17 -3.90
C VAL A 440 14.93 -35.99 -2.57
N SER A 441 14.79 -36.95 -1.64
CA SER A 441 15.42 -36.88 -0.31
C SER A 441 16.94 -37.10 -0.31
N ASP A 442 17.52 -37.57 -1.43
CA ASP A 442 18.97 -37.82 -1.50
C ASP A 442 19.71 -36.56 -1.92
N THR A 443 19.88 -35.68 -0.96
CA THR A 443 20.60 -34.40 -1.14
C THR A 443 22.08 -34.47 -0.81
N LYS A 444 22.60 -35.65 -0.41
CA LYS A 444 24.02 -35.83 -0.06
C LYS A 444 24.89 -35.87 -1.31
N LEU A 445 25.95 -35.05 -1.29
CA LEU A 445 26.95 -34.97 -2.37
C LEU A 445 28.22 -35.70 -1.96
N ASN A 446 28.69 -36.59 -2.82
CA ASN A 446 30.00 -37.23 -2.69
C ASN A 446 31.12 -36.17 -2.93
N LYS A 447 32.36 -36.50 -2.53
CA LYS A 447 33.52 -35.68 -2.86
C LYS A 447 33.58 -35.46 -4.38
N HIS A 448 33.62 -34.20 -4.80
CA HIS A 448 33.67 -33.82 -6.23
C HIS A 448 34.53 -32.60 -6.45
N LYS A 449 34.91 -32.38 -7.70
CA LYS A 449 35.69 -31.23 -8.13
C LYS A 449 34.78 -30.11 -8.64
N ASN A 450 35.17 -28.87 -8.40
CA ASN A 450 34.50 -27.69 -8.98
C ASN A 450 34.75 -27.62 -10.51
N GLN A 451 34.18 -26.62 -11.17
CA GLN A 451 34.32 -26.45 -12.63
C GLN A 451 35.79 -26.17 -13.09
N TYR A 452 36.66 -25.74 -12.18
CA TYR A 452 38.04 -25.46 -12.43
C TYR A 452 38.99 -26.62 -12.02
N GLY A 453 38.42 -27.78 -11.68
CA GLY A 453 39.19 -28.99 -11.33
C GLY A 453 39.64 -29.09 -9.87
N GLY A 454 39.46 -28.04 -9.06
CA GLY A 454 39.78 -28.02 -7.62
C GLY A 454 38.74 -28.81 -6.79
N ALA A 455 39.14 -29.32 -5.59
CA ALA A 455 38.26 -30.02 -4.70
C ALA A 455 37.14 -29.09 -4.18
N CYS A 456 35.89 -29.51 -4.28
CA CYS A 456 34.74 -28.76 -3.74
C CYS A 456 34.44 -29.25 -2.32
N SER A 457 34.18 -28.30 -1.42
CA SER A 457 33.80 -28.58 -0.03
C SER A 457 32.32 -28.92 0.15
N GLY A 458 31.48 -28.73 -0.88
CA GLY A 458 30.04 -29.02 -0.81
C GLY A 458 29.77 -30.50 -0.51
N ARG A 459 28.92 -30.77 0.50
CA ARG A 459 28.53 -32.11 0.93
C ARG A 459 27.03 -32.32 0.91
N ARG A 460 26.23 -31.26 0.75
CA ARG A 460 24.79 -31.29 0.53
C ARG A 460 24.42 -30.33 -0.60
N GLY A 461 23.42 -30.70 -1.38
CA GLY A 461 22.84 -29.87 -2.41
C GLY A 461 21.32 -29.73 -2.23
N TYR A 462 20.69 -28.98 -3.09
CA TYR A 462 19.25 -28.81 -3.15
C TYR A 462 18.69 -29.22 -4.52
N VAL A 463 17.43 -29.60 -4.53
CA VAL A 463 16.75 -30.06 -5.75
C VAL A 463 16.49 -28.87 -6.67
N VAL A 464 16.81 -29.04 -7.96
CA VAL A 464 16.60 -28.03 -9.03
C VAL A 464 15.70 -28.58 -10.12
#